data_400c662287a0b47055a74f0218d9c20b
#
_entry.id   400c662287a0b47055a74f0218d9c20b
#
_cell.length_a   1.000
_cell.length_b   1.000
_cell.length_c   1.000
_cell.angle_alpha   90.00
_cell.angle_beta   90.00
_cell.angle_gamma   90.00
#
_symmetry.space_group_name_H-M   'P 1'
#
loop_
_entity.id
_entity.type
_entity.pdbx_description
1 polymer ?
#
loop_
_entity_poly.entity_id
_entity_poly.type
_entity_poly.pdbx_seq_one_letter_code
_entity_poly.pdbx_strand_id
1 'polypeptide(L)'
;MVRVLSIALGLAVTAQPAWAEIGRIKRSVGATAIERGKAKLTPAPGFQLQPGDTLVTGKDGQMSLTFIDDTRFAVGPNSRISVDEFDYNRTTQAGSFVTRVNRGSLAVISGQIAKSRQDAMKVRTPTSLLGVRGTRFIVEVPK
;
A
#
# COMPACT_ATOMS: atom_id res chain seq x y z
N MET A 1 19.17 58.59 18.83
CA MET A 1 17.97 57.71 18.81
C MET A 1 18.19 56.60 17.81
N VAL A 2 18.44 55.40 18.29
CA VAL A 2 18.58 54.23 17.43
C VAL A 2 17.22 53.53 17.40
N ARG A 3 16.59 53.49 16.22
CA ARG A 3 15.38 52.71 16.01
C ARG A 3 15.80 51.27 15.63
N VAL A 4 15.61 50.35 16.53
CA VAL A 4 15.79 48.93 16.25
C VAL A 4 14.57 48.45 15.50
N LEU A 5 14.73 48.12 14.22
CA LEU A 5 13.69 47.52 13.41
C LEU A 5 13.75 46.01 13.68
N SER A 6 12.85 45.52 14.53
CA SER A 6 12.70 44.06 14.74
C SER A 6 11.99 43.45 13.53
N ILE A 7 12.76 42.77 12.67
CA ILE A 7 12.20 41.95 11.61
C ILE A 7 11.80 40.63 12.26
N ALA A 8 10.51 40.44 12.48
CA ALA A 8 9.96 39.15 12.86
C ALA A 8 9.94 38.25 11.61
N LEU A 9 10.92 37.33 11.54
CA LEU A 9 10.94 36.28 10.54
C LEU A 9 9.88 35.23 10.89
N GLY A 10 8.69 35.38 10.33
CA GLY A 10 7.64 34.39 10.47
C GLY A 10 8.05 33.12 9.75
N LEU A 11 8.38 32.05 10.49
CA LEU A 11 8.47 30.72 9.93
C LEU A 11 7.06 30.30 9.50
N ALA A 12 6.79 30.36 8.21
CA ALA A 12 5.62 29.71 7.63
C ALA A 12 5.84 28.18 7.69
N VAL A 13 5.31 27.54 8.69
CA VAL A 13 5.21 26.09 8.76
C VAL A 13 4.17 25.68 7.73
N THR A 14 4.62 25.26 6.55
CA THR A 14 3.74 24.65 5.58
C THR A 14 3.38 23.27 6.10
N ALA A 15 2.16 23.12 6.63
CA ALA A 15 1.62 21.81 6.98
C ALA A 15 1.45 20.99 5.70
N GLN A 16 2.31 20.00 5.48
CA GLN A 16 2.13 19.04 4.41
C GLN A 16 0.97 18.10 4.79
N PRO A 17 0.06 17.75 3.83
CA PRO A 17 -0.97 16.77 4.12
C PRO A 17 -0.31 15.45 4.46
N ALA A 18 -0.47 15.01 5.70
CA ALA A 18 -0.05 13.68 6.10
C ALA A 18 -1.06 12.68 5.55
N TRP A 19 -0.68 11.92 4.52
CA TRP A 19 -1.46 10.77 4.08
C TRP A 19 -1.47 9.73 5.20
N ALA A 20 -2.66 9.25 5.55
CA ALA A 20 -2.79 8.20 6.54
C ALA A 20 -2.05 6.94 6.08
N GLU A 21 -1.24 6.37 6.95
CA GLU A 21 -0.60 5.08 6.75
C GLU A 21 -1.67 4.00 6.57
N ILE A 22 -1.56 3.22 5.52
CA ILE A 22 -2.47 2.09 5.25
C ILE A 22 -1.86 0.74 5.58
N GLY A 23 -0.55 0.67 5.73
CA GLY A 23 0.17 -0.56 6.03
C GLY A 23 1.67 -0.34 6.09
N ARG A 24 2.40 -1.41 6.38
CA ARG A 24 3.87 -1.40 6.49
C ARG A 24 4.50 -2.60 5.83
N ILE A 25 5.66 -2.36 5.23
CA ILE A 25 6.55 -3.44 4.79
C ILE A 25 7.10 -4.14 6.02
N LYS A 26 7.01 -5.46 6.05
CA LYS A 26 7.58 -6.31 7.11
C LYS A 26 8.90 -6.93 6.70
N ARG A 27 9.02 -7.28 5.42
CA ARG A 27 10.22 -7.87 4.85
C ARG A 27 10.37 -7.44 3.41
N SER A 28 11.61 -7.17 3.01
CA SER A 28 11.96 -6.87 1.63
C SER A 28 13.31 -7.52 1.33
N VAL A 29 13.36 -8.34 0.30
CA VAL A 29 14.54 -9.11 -0.09
C VAL A 29 14.74 -9.00 -1.60
N GLY A 30 16.00 -8.88 -2.02
CA GLY A 30 16.36 -8.78 -3.43
C GLY A 30 15.95 -7.45 -4.06
N ALA A 31 15.69 -7.46 -5.37
CA ALA A 31 15.31 -6.26 -6.10
C ALA A 31 13.84 -5.91 -5.82
N THR A 32 13.62 -4.85 -5.07
CA THR A 32 12.30 -4.36 -4.68
C THR A 32 12.22 -2.85 -4.79
N ALA A 33 11.06 -2.33 -5.10
CA ALA A 33 10.79 -0.89 -5.14
C ALA A 33 9.32 -0.59 -4.84
N ILE A 34 9.09 0.60 -4.34
CA ILE A 34 7.75 1.20 -4.24
C ILE A 34 7.70 2.37 -5.21
N GLU A 35 6.76 2.36 -6.12
CA GLU A 35 6.49 3.49 -6.98
C GLU A 35 5.34 4.32 -6.39
N ARG A 36 5.63 5.60 -6.14
CA ARG A 36 4.67 6.56 -5.59
C ARG A 36 4.65 7.78 -6.51
N GLY A 37 3.63 7.86 -7.35
CA GLY A 37 3.62 8.85 -8.42
C GLY A 37 4.80 8.63 -9.36
N LYS A 38 5.65 9.65 -9.51
CA LYS A 38 6.88 9.57 -10.32
C LYS A 38 8.11 9.14 -9.49
N ALA A 39 7.97 9.03 -8.17
CA ALA A 39 9.07 8.64 -7.29
C ALA A 39 9.21 7.12 -7.24
N LYS A 40 10.46 6.67 -7.22
CA LYS A 40 10.82 5.28 -6.98
C LYS A 40 11.54 5.19 -5.65
N LEU A 41 10.94 4.50 -4.69
CA LEU A 41 11.42 4.43 -3.31
C LEU A 41 11.94 3.02 -3.02
N THR A 42 12.94 2.94 -2.16
CA THR A 42 13.47 1.65 -1.69
C THR A 42 12.74 1.24 -0.42
N PRO A 43 11.97 0.14 -0.44
CA PRO A 43 11.29 -0.33 0.75
C PRO A 43 12.28 -1.00 1.72
N ALA A 44 12.06 -0.77 3.00
CA ALA A 44 12.76 -1.44 4.08
C ALA A 44 11.73 -1.86 5.13
N PRO A 45 12.06 -2.78 6.05
CA PRO A 45 11.15 -3.09 7.16
C PRO A 45 10.72 -1.82 7.90
N GLY A 46 9.41 -1.66 8.10
CA GLY A 46 8.82 -0.45 8.69
C GLY A 46 8.43 0.64 7.70
N PHE A 47 8.74 0.48 6.41
CA PHE A 47 8.31 1.44 5.38
C PHE A 47 6.79 1.58 5.36
N GLN A 48 6.29 2.81 5.46
CA GLN A 48 4.87 3.12 5.50
C GLN A 48 4.30 3.21 4.09
N LEU A 49 3.23 2.45 3.85
CA LEU A 49 2.50 2.46 2.59
C LEU A 49 1.41 3.52 2.57
N GLN A 50 1.14 4.04 1.38
CA GLN A 50 0.08 5.01 1.11
C GLN A 50 -0.85 4.50 0.01
N PRO A 51 -2.12 4.96 -0.03
CA PRO A 51 -2.99 4.66 -1.16
C PRO A 51 -2.35 5.09 -2.48
N GLY A 52 -2.48 4.28 -3.51
CA GLY A 52 -1.89 4.52 -4.82
C GLY A 52 -0.46 3.99 -4.99
N ASP A 53 0.17 3.50 -3.93
CA ASP A 53 1.50 2.89 -4.06
C ASP A 53 1.48 1.64 -4.94
N THR A 54 2.53 1.47 -5.72
CA THR A 54 2.76 0.28 -6.53
C THR A 54 3.96 -0.48 -5.99
N LEU A 55 3.75 -1.75 -5.67
CA LEU A 55 4.78 -2.68 -5.22
C LEU A 55 5.42 -3.33 -6.44
N VAL A 56 6.74 -3.23 -6.56
CA VAL A 56 7.47 -3.79 -7.70
C VAL A 56 8.58 -4.70 -7.20
N THR A 57 8.63 -5.90 -7.74
CA THR A 57 9.73 -6.84 -7.47
C THR A 57 10.39 -7.26 -8.78
N GLY A 58 11.70 -7.44 -8.72
CA GLY A 58 12.49 -8.01 -9.80
C GLY A 58 12.60 -9.53 -9.70
N LYS A 59 13.48 -10.10 -10.50
CA LYS A 59 13.67 -11.55 -10.66
C LYS A 59 13.94 -12.29 -9.33
N ASP A 60 14.65 -11.65 -8.42
CA ASP A 60 15.00 -12.20 -7.10
C ASP A 60 14.26 -11.50 -5.96
N GLY A 61 13.32 -10.62 -6.29
CA GLY A 61 12.63 -9.79 -5.32
C GLY A 61 11.48 -10.50 -4.61
N GLN A 62 11.34 -10.22 -3.33
CA GLN A 62 10.20 -10.64 -2.52
C GLN A 62 9.88 -9.58 -1.48
N MET A 63 8.62 -9.34 -1.23
CA MET A 63 8.14 -8.47 -0.16
C MET A 63 7.03 -9.12 0.63
N SER A 64 7.00 -8.85 1.93
CA SER A 64 5.83 -9.11 2.75
C SER A 64 5.41 -7.85 3.48
N LEU A 65 4.12 -7.64 3.59
CA LEU A 65 3.55 -6.44 4.19
C LEU A 65 2.23 -6.75 4.91
N THR A 66 1.90 -5.88 5.85
CA THR A 66 0.65 -5.96 6.61
C THR A 66 -0.05 -4.60 6.55
N PHE A 67 -1.32 -4.63 6.20
CA PHE A 67 -2.20 -3.46 6.21
C PHE A 67 -2.81 -3.24 7.59
N ILE A 68 -3.33 -2.06 7.83
CA ILE A 68 -3.91 -1.70 9.13
C ILE A 68 -5.22 -2.43 9.47
N ASP A 69 -5.84 -3.08 8.48
CA ASP A 69 -7.00 -3.97 8.67
C ASP A 69 -6.60 -5.45 8.88
N ASP A 70 -5.33 -5.72 9.11
CA ASP A 70 -4.72 -7.04 9.26
C ASP A 70 -4.64 -7.88 7.97
N THR A 71 -4.95 -7.31 6.82
CA THR A 71 -4.66 -7.98 5.54
C THR A 71 -3.14 -8.12 5.36
N ARG A 72 -2.70 -9.30 4.96
CA ARG A 72 -1.28 -9.59 4.71
C ARG A 72 -1.05 -9.95 3.26
N PHE A 73 -0.03 -9.33 2.69
CA PHE A 73 0.45 -9.62 1.34
C PHE A 73 1.82 -10.27 1.39
N ALA A 74 2.01 -11.28 0.55
CA ALA A 74 3.32 -11.79 0.18
C ALA A 74 3.46 -11.66 -1.34
N VAL A 75 4.40 -10.83 -1.78
CA VAL A 75 4.65 -10.53 -3.18
C VAL A 75 5.82 -11.37 -3.67
N GLY A 76 5.58 -12.17 -4.70
CA GLY A 76 6.61 -12.99 -5.33
C GLY A 76 7.48 -12.23 -6.31
N PRO A 77 8.45 -12.92 -6.96
CA PRO A 77 9.33 -12.31 -7.96
C PRO A 77 8.57 -11.81 -9.21
N ASN A 78 9.18 -10.86 -9.90
CA ASN A 78 8.68 -10.30 -11.17
C ASN A 78 7.24 -9.81 -11.09
N SER A 79 6.86 -9.20 -9.98
CA SER A 79 5.50 -8.75 -9.71
C SER A 79 5.37 -7.26 -9.78
N ARG A 80 4.17 -6.82 -10.19
CA ARG A 80 3.77 -5.43 -10.17
C ARG A 80 2.34 -5.34 -9.65
N ILE A 81 2.19 -4.78 -8.45
CA ILE A 81 0.93 -4.78 -7.71
C ILE A 81 0.67 -3.38 -7.18
N SER A 82 -0.47 -2.80 -7.52
CA SER A 82 -0.87 -1.49 -7.03
C SER A 82 -1.99 -1.60 -6.00
N VAL A 83 -1.96 -0.72 -5.01
CA VAL A 83 -3.04 -0.52 -4.04
C VAL A 83 -3.85 0.67 -4.55
N ASP A 84 -4.89 0.39 -5.32
CA ASP A 84 -5.67 1.42 -6.01
C ASP A 84 -6.58 2.18 -5.05
N GLU A 85 -7.14 1.48 -4.06
CA GLU A 85 -8.03 2.04 -3.07
C GLU A 85 -7.86 1.32 -1.74
N PHE A 86 -7.76 2.08 -0.66
CA PHE A 86 -7.77 1.55 0.69
C PHE A 86 -8.43 2.57 1.62
N ASP A 87 -9.57 2.20 2.18
CA ASP A 87 -10.28 2.96 3.19
C ASP A 87 -10.70 2.00 4.30
N TYR A 88 -10.42 2.36 5.54
CA TYR A 88 -10.69 1.49 6.68
C TYR A 88 -11.10 2.30 7.91
N ASN A 89 -12.25 1.99 8.46
CA ASN A 89 -12.74 2.53 9.71
C ASN A 89 -12.45 1.54 10.84
N ARG A 90 -11.53 1.89 11.72
CA ARG A 90 -11.09 1.01 12.83
C ARG A 90 -12.21 0.74 13.84
N THR A 91 -13.17 1.64 13.98
CA THR A 91 -14.29 1.51 14.93
C THR A 91 -15.33 0.51 14.43
N THR A 92 -15.74 0.64 13.15
CA THR A 92 -16.75 -0.24 12.55
C THR A 92 -16.15 -1.48 11.88
N GLN A 93 -14.84 -1.48 11.64
CA GLN A 93 -14.10 -2.47 10.86
C GLN A 93 -14.56 -2.57 9.40
N ALA A 94 -15.35 -1.61 8.96
CA ALA A 94 -15.79 -1.52 7.58
C ALA A 94 -14.79 -0.75 6.72
N GLY A 95 -14.83 -0.98 5.42
CA GLY A 95 -13.98 -0.25 4.48
C GLY A 95 -14.09 -0.77 3.07
N SER A 96 -13.14 -0.32 2.25
CA SER A 96 -13.01 -0.69 0.85
C SER A 96 -11.54 -0.90 0.53
N PHE A 97 -11.23 -1.99 -0.14
CA PHE A 97 -9.86 -2.35 -0.51
C PHE A 97 -9.84 -2.84 -1.95
N VAL A 98 -9.19 -2.10 -2.83
CA VAL A 98 -9.00 -2.50 -4.22
C VAL A 98 -7.52 -2.58 -4.52
N THR A 99 -7.05 -3.76 -4.87
CA THR A 99 -5.69 -3.99 -5.34
C THR A 99 -5.70 -4.51 -6.77
N ARG A 100 -4.66 -4.19 -7.52
CA ARG A 100 -4.49 -4.62 -8.90
C ARG A 100 -3.20 -5.40 -9.03
N VAL A 101 -3.30 -6.60 -9.53
CA VAL A 101 -2.15 -7.43 -9.90
C VAL A 101 -1.95 -7.32 -11.40
N ASN A 102 -0.96 -6.53 -11.82
CA ASN A 102 -0.66 -6.34 -13.24
C ASN A 102 0.13 -7.51 -13.82
N ARG A 103 1.04 -8.05 -13.02
CA ARG A 103 1.83 -9.26 -13.35
C ARG A 103 2.42 -9.85 -12.07
N GLY A 104 2.81 -11.11 -12.14
CA GLY A 104 3.50 -11.82 -11.08
C GLY A 104 2.56 -12.54 -10.14
N SER A 105 2.96 -12.73 -8.90
CA SER A 105 2.23 -13.49 -7.90
C SER A 105 2.02 -12.71 -6.62
N LEU A 106 0.82 -12.84 -6.08
CA LEU A 106 0.42 -12.25 -4.82
C LEU A 106 -0.30 -13.29 -3.97
N ALA A 107 0.26 -13.61 -2.82
CA ALA A 107 -0.45 -14.38 -1.80
C ALA A 107 -1.10 -13.42 -0.80
N VAL A 108 -2.36 -13.65 -0.48
CA VAL A 108 -3.16 -12.81 0.41
C VAL A 108 -3.74 -13.62 1.54
N ILE A 109 -3.61 -13.10 2.75
CA ILE A 109 -4.43 -13.48 3.89
C ILE A 109 -5.33 -12.29 4.17
N SER A 110 -6.62 -12.44 3.92
CA SER A 110 -7.57 -11.33 4.06
C SER A 110 -7.79 -10.93 5.51
N GLY A 111 -7.98 -9.63 5.71
CA GLY A 111 -8.20 -9.02 7.02
C GLY A 111 -9.65 -8.60 7.27
N GLN A 112 -9.82 -7.53 8.03
CA GLN A 112 -11.13 -7.09 8.52
C GLN A 112 -12.03 -6.53 7.40
N ILE A 113 -11.47 -5.82 6.43
CA ILE A 113 -12.26 -5.24 5.32
C ILE A 113 -12.97 -6.34 4.55
N ALA A 114 -12.26 -7.39 4.14
CA ALA A 114 -12.84 -8.50 3.38
C ALA A 114 -13.94 -9.24 4.15
N LYS A 115 -13.86 -9.25 5.48
CA LYS A 115 -14.86 -9.88 6.36
C LYS A 115 -16.07 -9.00 6.63
N SER A 116 -15.97 -7.69 6.42
CA SER A 116 -17.00 -6.74 6.82
C SER A 116 -18.28 -6.83 5.98
N ARG A 117 -18.13 -7.07 4.69
CA ARG A 117 -19.23 -7.24 3.75
C ARG A 117 -18.76 -7.89 2.46
N GLN A 118 -19.71 -8.40 1.69
CA GLN A 118 -19.43 -8.94 0.36
C GLN A 118 -18.84 -7.83 -0.55
N ASP A 119 -17.82 -8.17 -1.34
CA ASP A 119 -17.16 -7.27 -2.28
C ASP A 119 -16.49 -6.04 -1.67
N ALA A 120 -16.28 -5.99 -0.34
CA ALA A 120 -15.51 -4.93 0.29
C ALA A 120 -14.03 -4.95 -0.13
N MET A 121 -13.48 -6.14 -0.37
CA MET A 121 -12.17 -6.32 -0.96
C MET A 121 -12.29 -6.87 -2.38
N LYS A 122 -11.59 -6.23 -3.31
CA LYS A 122 -11.54 -6.62 -4.72
C LYS A 122 -10.11 -6.71 -5.20
N VAL A 123 -9.87 -7.72 -6.04
CA VAL A 123 -8.61 -7.88 -6.75
C VAL A 123 -8.86 -7.78 -8.24
N ARG A 124 -8.16 -6.84 -8.89
CA ARG A 124 -8.19 -6.68 -10.34
C ARG A 124 -6.96 -7.35 -10.95
N THR A 125 -7.19 -8.05 -12.03
CA THR A 125 -6.15 -8.54 -12.93
C THR A 125 -6.38 -7.94 -14.32
N PRO A 126 -5.49 -8.11 -15.30
CA PRO A 126 -5.73 -7.60 -16.65
C PRO A 126 -7.01 -8.12 -17.31
N THR A 127 -7.51 -9.28 -16.86
CA THR A 127 -8.68 -9.95 -17.49
C THR A 127 -9.86 -10.15 -16.56
N SER A 128 -9.73 -9.87 -15.26
CA SER A 128 -10.73 -10.24 -14.27
C SER A 128 -10.87 -9.24 -13.14
N LEU A 129 -12.03 -9.21 -12.53
CA LEU A 129 -12.31 -8.55 -11.26
C LEU A 129 -12.86 -9.57 -10.28
N LEU A 130 -12.16 -9.78 -9.18
CA LEU A 130 -12.51 -10.77 -8.17
C LEU A 130 -12.95 -10.11 -6.88
N GLY A 131 -14.14 -10.43 -6.39
CA GLY A 131 -14.56 -10.13 -5.03
C GLY A 131 -13.99 -11.16 -4.07
N VAL A 132 -13.46 -10.70 -2.95
CA VAL A 132 -12.81 -11.55 -1.95
C VAL A 132 -13.63 -11.52 -0.66
N ARG A 133 -13.93 -12.68 -0.13
CA ARG A 133 -14.57 -12.83 1.16
C ARG A 133 -13.77 -13.78 2.04
N GLY A 134 -12.97 -13.21 2.91
CA GLY A 134 -12.22 -13.83 4.00
C GLY A 134 -11.63 -15.20 3.73
N THR A 135 -10.36 -15.30 3.37
CA THR A 135 -9.55 -16.53 3.37
C THR A 135 -8.12 -16.24 2.95
N ARG A 136 -7.40 -17.30 2.71
CA ARG A 136 -6.09 -17.29 2.04
C ARG A 136 -6.28 -17.61 0.57
N PHE A 137 -5.64 -16.86 -0.30
CA PHE A 137 -5.66 -17.13 -1.73
C PHE A 137 -4.39 -16.64 -2.39
N ILE A 138 -4.12 -17.15 -3.59
CA ILE A 138 -3.00 -16.74 -4.41
C ILE A 138 -3.55 -16.29 -5.76
N VAL A 139 -3.06 -15.14 -6.23
CA VAL A 139 -3.34 -14.63 -7.57
C VAL A 139 -2.05 -14.68 -8.37
N GLU A 140 -2.09 -15.33 -9.50
CA GLU A 140 -0.97 -15.38 -10.43
C GLU A 140 -1.39 -14.78 -11.77
N VAL A 141 -0.60 -13.83 -12.25
CA VAL A 141 -0.78 -13.21 -13.57
C VAL A 141 0.52 -13.43 -14.33
N PRO A 142 0.49 -14.30 -15.35
CA PRO A 142 1.67 -14.55 -16.18
C PRO A 142 2.07 -13.27 -16.95
N LYS A 143 3.30 -13.27 -17.43
CA LYS A 143 3.84 -12.18 -18.25
C LYS A 143 3.12 -12.06 -19.58
#